data_c777fe0ad926d74aeeafb9e9c261c94b
#
_entry.id   c777fe0ad926d74aeeafb9e9c261c94b
#
_cell.length_a   1.000
_cell.length_b   1.000
_cell.length_c   1.000
_cell.angle_alpha   90.00
_cell.angle_beta   90.00
_cell.angle_gamma   90.00
#
_symmetry.space_group_name_H-M   'P 1'
#
loop_
_entity.id
_entity.type
_entity.pdbx_description
1 polymer ?
#
loop_
_entity_poly.entity_id
_entity_poly.type
_entity_poly.pdbx_seq_one_letter_code
_entity_poly.pdbx_strand_id
1 'polypeptide(L)'
;MQEINASFQSKDFTDMKKTLLAALLTIAALTSCTKEGAKLFEGYYSYKLSGTISLTAVADTEATEESGPEIAPDELTLTLAPEAGQMNILTRDRSNGDMVLTMNAIGGDVTTMQAKADGIDLDISPVSKRFTLEITAGSKSYTAMIIGTGERLEDVVIINFIAVSGEYNYLGRKYEVTDSNITCVAKSNGR
;
A
#
# COMPACT_ATOMS: atom_id res chain seq x y z
N MET A 1 66.55 15.90 17.49
CA MET A 1 65.75 14.96 16.64
C MET A 1 64.51 14.49 17.41
N GLN A 2 63.68 15.41 17.90
CA GLN A 2 62.48 15.07 18.74
C GLN A 2 61.24 15.95 18.54
N GLU A 3 61.20 16.81 17.50
CA GLU A 3 60.04 17.70 17.27
C GLU A 3 59.07 17.27 16.13
N ILE A 4 59.37 16.18 15.39
CA ILE A 4 58.58 15.78 14.22
C ILE A 4 57.39 14.87 14.60
N ASN A 5 57.40 14.23 15.78
CA ASN A 5 56.33 13.25 16.13
C ASN A 5 55.05 13.86 16.77
N ALA A 6 55.08 15.07 17.28
CA ALA A 6 53.90 15.67 17.92
C ALA A 6 52.90 16.25 16.91
N SER A 7 53.39 16.66 15.75
CA SER A 7 52.54 17.24 14.67
C SER A 7 51.70 16.19 13.93
N PHE A 8 52.16 14.94 13.82
CA PHE A 8 51.48 13.88 13.07
C PHE A 8 50.29 13.29 13.84
N GLN A 9 50.38 13.13 15.16
CA GLN A 9 49.29 12.61 15.97
C GLN A 9 48.10 13.59 16.13
N SER A 10 48.36 14.91 16.08
CA SER A 10 47.33 15.93 16.21
C SER A 10 46.42 16.03 14.98
N LYS A 11 46.99 15.76 13.77
CA LYS A 11 46.23 15.85 12.51
C LYS A 11 45.28 14.70 12.32
N ASP A 12 45.69 13.47 12.64
CA ASP A 12 44.87 12.27 12.53
C ASP A 12 43.66 12.28 13.49
N PHE A 13 43.87 12.81 14.69
CA PHE A 13 42.81 12.91 15.71
C PHE A 13 41.73 13.95 15.34
N THR A 14 42.14 15.02 14.65
CA THR A 14 41.20 16.08 14.19
C THR A 14 40.38 15.62 12.99
N ASP A 15 40.97 14.85 12.07
CA ASP A 15 40.26 14.29 10.92
C ASP A 15 39.31 13.17 11.31
N MET A 16 39.69 12.34 12.29
CA MET A 16 38.81 11.30 12.85
C MET A 16 37.56 11.90 13.54
N LYS A 17 37.71 13.03 14.26
CA LYS A 17 36.58 13.76 14.85
C LYS A 17 35.66 14.36 13.80
N LYS A 18 36.19 14.89 12.69
CA LYS A 18 35.40 15.44 11.60
C LYS A 18 34.62 14.35 10.86
N THR A 19 35.21 13.17 10.66
CA THR A 19 34.56 12.02 10.01
C THR A 19 33.45 11.44 10.90
N LEU A 20 33.68 11.38 12.21
CA LEU A 20 32.67 10.94 13.19
C LEU A 20 31.48 11.91 13.28
N LEU A 21 31.78 13.23 13.25
CA LEU A 21 30.75 14.27 13.27
C LEU A 21 29.91 14.26 11.97
N ALA A 22 30.53 14.04 10.81
CA ALA A 22 29.84 13.91 9.54
C ALA A 22 28.95 12.65 9.49
N ALA A 23 29.42 11.52 10.03
CA ALA A 23 28.63 10.30 10.13
C ALA A 23 27.42 10.44 11.08
N LEU A 24 27.60 11.13 12.20
CA LEU A 24 26.51 11.44 13.13
C LEU A 24 25.45 12.38 12.52
N LEU A 25 25.88 13.37 11.73
CA LEU A 25 24.97 14.29 11.02
C LEU A 25 24.16 13.59 9.93
N THR A 26 24.77 12.63 9.20
CA THR A 26 24.04 11.84 8.18
C THR A 26 23.01 10.91 8.81
N ILE A 27 23.31 10.26 9.93
CA ILE A 27 22.35 9.41 10.65
C ILE A 27 21.17 10.26 11.19
N ALA A 28 21.45 11.46 11.73
CA ALA A 28 20.39 12.36 12.19
C ALA A 28 19.50 12.88 11.05
N ALA A 29 20.03 13.09 9.85
CA ALA A 29 19.25 13.50 8.67
C ALA A 29 18.31 12.36 8.19
N LEU A 30 18.77 11.11 8.21
CA LEU A 30 17.96 9.96 7.81
C LEU A 30 16.80 9.68 8.78
N THR A 31 17.01 9.87 10.09
CA THR A 31 15.95 9.72 11.09
C THR A 31 14.96 10.89 11.09
N SER A 32 15.33 12.06 10.56
CA SER A 32 14.43 13.21 10.42
C SER A 32 13.43 13.02 9.28
N CYS A 33 13.83 12.39 8.16
CA CYS A 33 12.95 12.13 7.02
C CYS A 33 11.75 11.25 7.36
N THR A 34 11.94 10.17 8.12
CA THR A 34 10.82 9.28 8.50
C THR A 34 9.81 9.96 9.44
N LYS A 35 10.28 10.83 10.34
CA LYS A 35 9.40 11.59 11.26
C LYS A 35 8.53 12.61 10.52
N GLU A 36 9.05 13.24 9.48
CA GLU A 36 8.31 14.18 8.65
C GLU A 36 7.36 13.46 7.71
N GLY A 37 7.74 12.31 7.16
CA GLY A 37 6.91 11.49 6.28
C GLY A 37 5.59 11.08 6.94
N ALA A 38 5.62 10.50 8.14
CA ALA A 38 4.41 10.13 8.87
C ALA A 38 3.46 11.33 9.08
N LYS A 39 4.00 12.51 9.42
CA LYS A 39 3.22 13.74 9.60
C LYS A 39 2.56 14.23 8.32
N LEU A 40 3.20 13.99 7.16
CA LEU A 40 2.65 14.38 5.87
C LEU A 40 1.34 13.65 5.55
N PHE A 41 1.25 12.36 5.88
CA PHE A 41 0.07 11.54 5.59
C PHE A 41 -1.04 11.67 6.64
N GLU A 42 -0.74 12.13 7.85
CA GLU A 42 -1.70 12.20 8.95
C GLU A 42 -2.89 13.11 8.62
N GLY A 43 -4.12 12.60 8.74
CA GLY A 43 -5.33 13.40 8.48
C GLY A 43 -6.55 12.60 8.11
N TYR A 44 -7.61 13.36 7.76
CA TYR A 44 -8.89 12.86 7.28
C TYR A 44 -9.06 13.17 5.81
N TYR A 45 -9.51 12.18 5.06
CA TYR A 45 -9.60 12.24 3.61
C TYR A 45 -10.96 11.71 3.15
N SER A 46 -11.47 12.29 2.07
CA SER A 46 -12.52 11.68 1.26
C SER A 46 -11.86 10.89 0.15
N TYR A 47 -12.19 9.61 -0.02
CA TYR A 47 -11.55 8.78 -1.03
C TYR A 47 -12.53 8.26 -2.08
N LYS A 48 -11.98 7.92 -3.23
CA LYS A 48 -12.59 7.09 -4.28
C LYS A 48 -11.62 5.98 -4.65
N LEU A 49 -12.16 4.76 -4.78
CA LEU A 49 -11.41 3.57 -5.18
C LEU A 49 -12.11 2.92 -6.36
N SER A 50 -11.35 2.50 -7.34
CA SER A 50 -11.82 1.76 -8.52
C SER A 50 -10.69 0.91 -9.10
N GLY A 51 -11.01 -0.01 -9.97
CA GLY A 51 -10.00 -0.82 -10.64
C GLY A 51 -10.51 -2.14 -11.16
N THR A 52 -9.55 -3.00 -11.52
CA THR A 52 -9.78 -4.34 -12.06
C THR A 52 -8.88 -5.36 -11.41
N ILE A 53 -9.33 -6.62 -11.39
CA ILE A 53 -8.54 -7.77 -10.95
C ILE A 53 -8.63 -8.82 -12.03
N SER A 54 -7.49 -9.26 -12.54
CA SER A 54 -7.36 -10.33 -13.54
C SER A 54 -7.16 -11.67 -12.86
N LEU A 55 -7.86 -12.66 -13.32
CA LEU A 55 -7.89 -14.00 -12.76
C LEU A 55 -7.62 -15.02 -13.87
N THR A 56 -6.92 -16.09 -13.54
CA THR A 56 -6.70 -17.24 -14.42
C THR A 56 -7.26 -18.50 -13.78
N ALA A 57 -7.87 -19.35 -14.59
CA ALA A 57 -8.42 -20.61 -14.16
C ALA A 57 -7.33 -21.56 -13.65
N VAL A 58 -7.59 -22.25 -12.54
CA VAL A 58 -6.71 -23.30 -12.02
C VAL A 58 -6.85 -24.58 -12.86
N ALA A 59 -5.74 -25.14 -13.31
CA ALA A 59 -5.69 -26.21 -14.31
C ALA A 59 -6.41 -27.52 -13.92
N ASP A 60 -6.61 -27.78 -12.62
CA ASP A 60 -7.14 -29.06 -12.10
C ASP A 60 -8.65 -29.04 -11.78
N THR A 61 -9.34 -27.93 -12.04
CA THR A 61 -10.79 -27.86 -11.85
C THR A 61 -11.49 -28.21 -13.15
N GLU A 62 -11.83 -29.49 -13.34
CA GLU A 62 -12.78 -29.88 -14.38
C GLU A 62 -14.08 -29.12 -14.16
N ALA A 63 -14.57 -28.44 -15.22
CA ALA A 63 -15.88 -27.84 -15.21
C ALA A 63 -16.88 -28.98 -14.92
N THR A 64 -17.58 -28.89 -13.80
CA THR A 64 -18.65 -29.84 -13.50
C THR A 64 -19.71 -29.72 -14.60
N GLU A 65 -20.12 -30.82 -15.19
CA GLU A 65 -21.08 -30.91 -16.32
C GLU A 65 -22.44 -30.25 -16.05
N GLU A 66 -22.68 -29.72 -14.84
CA GLU A 66 -23.88 -28.93 -14.49
C GLU A 66 -23.89 -27.51 -15.08
N SER A 67 -22.79 -27.03 -15.64
CA SER A 67 -22.73 -25.76 -16.37
C SER A 67 -23.34 -25.98 -17.73
N GLY A 68 -24.50 -25.33 -18.04
CA GLY A 68 -25.14 -25.37 -19.35
C GLY A 68 -24.16 -25.08 -20.51
N PRO A 69 -24.61 -24.72 -21.72
CA PRO A 69 -23.75 -24.61 -22.92
C PRO A 69 -22.67 -23.52 -22.86
N GLU A 70 -22.53 -22.79 -21.75
CA GLU A 70 -21.54 -21.73 -21.56
C GLU A 70 -20.24 -22.31 -20.98
N ILE A 71 -19.18 -22.29 -21.77
CA ILE A 71 -17.85 -22.75 -21.38
C ILE A 71 -17.18 -21.65 -20.55
N ALA A 72 -16.75 -21.98 -19.32
CA ALA A 72 -16.01 -21.06 -18.47
C ALA A 72 -14.67 -20.67 -19.16
N PRO A 73 -14.37 -19.37 -19.35
CA PRO A 73 -13.14 -18.91 -20.00
C PRO A 73 -11.91 -19.24 -19.16
N ASP A 74 -10.72 -19.26 -19.78
CA ASP A 74 -9.46 -19.49 -19.09
C ASP A 74 -9.01 -18.27 -18.27
N GLU A 75 -9.40 -17.06 -18.69
CA GLU A 75 -9.10 -15.80 -18.05
C GLU A 75 -10.38 -15.02 -17.77
N LEU A 76 -10.43 -14.34 -16.63
CA LEU A 76 -11.51 -13.45 -16.22
C LEU A 76 -10.96 -12.11 -15.78
N THR A 77 -11.66 -11.04 -16.09
CA THR A 77 -11.40 -9.73 -15.50
C THR A 77 -12.60 -9.28 -14.67
N LEU A 78 -12.37 -9.09 -13.38
CA LEU A 78 -13.36 -8.54 -12.46
C LEU A 78 -13.23 -7.03 -12.42
N THR A 79 -14.27 -6.30 -12.81
CA THR A 79 -14.35 -4.85 -12.63
C THR A 79 -14.92 -4.55 -11.24
N LEU A 80 -14.21 -3.72 -10.49
CA LEU A 80 -14.65 -3.29 -9.17
C LEU A 80 -15.68 -2.16 -9.30
N ALA A 81 -16.81 -2.28 -8.63
CA ALA A 81 -17.75 -1.17 -8.50
C ALA A 81 -17.03 0.00 -7.79
N PRO A 82 -17.18 1.24 -8.29
CA PRO A 82 -16.57 2.40 -7.66
C PRO A 82 -16.97 2.52 -6.20
N GLU A 83 -15.99 2.50 -5.31
CA GLU A 83 -16.17 2.69 -3.86
C GLU A 83 -15.79 4.12 -3.49
N ALA A 84 -16.58 4.75 -2.63
CA ALA A 84 -16.27 6.05 -2.06
C ALA A 84 -16.52 6.04 -0.55
N GLY A 85 -15.77 6.88 0.18
CA GLY A 85 -15.90 6.92 1.64
C GLY A 85 -14.98 7.93 2.29
N GLN A 86 -14.77 7.72 3.59
CA GLN A 86 -13.85 8.48 4.42
C GLN A 86 -12.65 7.61 4.77
N MET A 87 -11.45 8.17 4.67
CA MET A 87 -10.21 7.54 5.10
C MET A 87 -9.58 8.38 6.19
N ASN A 88 -9.16 7.71 7.26
CA ASN A 88 -8.39 8.31 8.34
C ASN A 88 -7.00 7.70 8.36
N ILE A 89 -5.97 8.53 8.35
CA ILE A 89 -4.57 8.12 8.45
C ILE A 89 -4.02 8.68 9.75
N LEU A 90 -3.59 7.79 10.64
CA LEU A 90 -3.05 8.13 11.96
C LEU A 90 -1.64 7.59 12.13
N THR A 91 -0.77 8.40 12.69
CA THR A 91 0.56 7.95 13.09
C THR A 91 0.47 7.12 14.36
N ARG A 92 1.03 5.91 14.32
CA ARG A 92 1.15 5.02 15.47
C ARG A 92 2.51 5.20 16.16
N ASP A 93 3.58 5.26 15.40
CA ASP A 93 4.93 5.56 15.88
C ASP A 93 5.65 6.45 14.87
N ARG A 94 5.88 7.70 15.26
CA ARG A 94 6.59 8.69 14.43
C ARG A 94 8.06 8.35 14.22
N SER A 95 8.68 7.67 15.16
CA SER A 95 10.12 7.37 15.08
C SER A 95 10.44 6.38 13.96
N ASN A 96 9.49 5.47 13.68
CA ASN A 96 9.61 4.42 12.69
C ASN A 96 8.79 4.68 11.42
N GLY A 97 7.97 5.74 11.39
CA GLY A 97 7.03 6.00 10.30
C GLY A 97 5.80 5.10 10.31
N ASP A 98 5.53 4.38 11.42
CA ASP A 98 4.41 3.44 11.50
C ASP A 98 3.08 4.17 11.56
N MET A 99 2.15 3.74 10.71
CA MET A 99 0.84 4.35 10.52
C MET A 99 -0.28 3.32 10.50
N VAL A 100 -1.49 3.80 10.75
CA VAL A 100 -2.73 3.03 10.57
C VAL A 100 -3.65 3.82 9.64
N LEU A 101 -4.11 3.17 8.59
CA LEU A 101 -5.13 3.66 7.68
C LEU A 101 -6.44 2.96 7.99
N THR A 102 -7.52 3.72 8.13
CA THR A 102 -8.87 3.18 8.24
C THR A 102 -9.72 3.75 7.11
N MET A 103 -10.16 2.88 6.22
CA MET A 103 -11.10 3.20 5.14
C MET A 103 -12.51 2.81 5.57
N ASN A 104 -13.43 3.76 5.53
CA ASN A 104 -14.84 3.56 5.85
C ASN A 104 -15.68 3.86 4.60
N ALA A 105 -16.09 2.80 3.90
CA ALA A 105 -16.87 2.91 2.67
C ALA A 105 -18.31 3.33 2.98
N ILE A 106 -18.89 4.18 2.14
CA ILE A 106 -20.31 4.57 2.24
C ILE A 106 -21.18 3.35 1.93
N GLY A 107 -21.91 2.87 2.95
CA GLY A 107 -22.74 1.67 2.83
C GLY A 107 -21.97 0.34 2.73
N GLY A 108 -20.68 0.37 3.03
CA GLY A 108 -19.78 -0.78 2.92
C GLY A 108 -19.05 -1.10 4.22
N ASP A 109 -17.97 -1.88 4.07
CA ASP A 109 -17.15 -2.33 5.18
C ASP A 109 -16.11 -1.29 5.62
N VAL A 110 -15.70 -1.41 6.86
CA VAL A 110 -14.52 -0.73 7.39
C VAL A 110 -13.30 -1.62 7.19
N THR A 111 -12.27 -1.08 6.53
CA THR A 111 -10.98 -1.77 6.34
C THR A 111 -9.88 -1.00 7.07
N THR A 112 -9.20 -1.67 7.98
CA THR A 112 -8.05 -1.10 8.71
C THR A 112 -6.76 -1.76 8.25
N MET A 113 -5.77 -0.95 7.89
CA MET A 113 -4.50 -1.37 7.31
C MET A 113 -3.34 -0.80 8.12
N GLN A 114 -2.27 -1.58 8.25
CA GLN A 114 -0.98 -1.09 8.75
C GLN A 114 -0.21 -0.52 7.57
N ALA A 115 0.51 0.57 7.81
CA ALA A 115 1.35 1.17 6.79
C ALA A 115 2.64 1.75 7.39
N LYS A 116 3.59 2.03 6.53
CA LYS A 116 4.85 2.68 6.87
C LYS A 116 5.11 3.83 5.92
N ALA A 117 5.35 5.02 6.48
CA ALA A 117 5.71 6.20 5.70
C ALA A 117 7.23 6.38 5.64
N ASP A 118 7.75 6.68 4.45
CA ASP A 118 9.13 7.09 4.21
C ASP A 118 9.17 8.28 3.25
N GLY A 119 9.39 9.47 3.79
CA GLY A 119 9.27 10.72 3.02
C GLY A 119 7.85 10.94 2.49
N ILE A 120 7.71 11.00 1.18
CA ILE A 120 6.42 11.15 0.47
C ILE A 120 5.77 9.81 0.12
N ASP A 121 6.45 8.70 0.37
CA ASP A 121 6.02 7.34 0.05
C ASP A 121 5.34 6.67 1.24
N LEU A 122 4.39 5.79 0.96
CA LEU A 122 3.62 5.04 1.93
C LEU A 122 3.53 3.58 1.48
N ASP A 123 4.07 2.66 2.29
CA ASP A 123 3.93 1.22 2.07
C ASP A 123 2.80 0.66 2.93
N ILE A 124 1.88 -0.09 2.34
CA ILE A 124 0.74 -0.70 3.02
C ILE A 124 0.96 -2.21 3.11
N SER A 125 0.94 -2.71 4.34
CA SER A 125 1.10 -4.12 4.65
C SER A 125 -0.07 -4.96 4.13
N PRO A 126 0.13 -6.27 3.90
CA PRO A 126 -0.93 -7.16 3.44
C PRO A 126 -2.18 -7.10 4.32
N VAL A 127 -3.33 -6.95 3.68
CA VAL A 127 -4.64 -6.90 4.35
C VAL A 127 -5.70 -7.57 3.48
N SER A 128 -6.65 -8.25 4.11
CA SER A 128 -7.84 -8.77 3.42
C SER A 128 -8.85 -7.64 3.24
N LYS A 129 -9.28 -7.42 1.99
CA LYS A 129 -10.33 -6.45 1.67
C LYS A 129 -11.40 -7.10 0.81
N ARG A 130 -12.66 -6.80 1.16
CA ARG A 130 -13.82 -7.16 0.35
C ARG A 130 -14.15 -6.02 -0.60
N PHE A 131 -14.34 -6.35 -1.86
CA PHE A 131 -14.74 -5.47 -2.95
C PHE A 131 -16.15 -5.83 -3.43
N THR A 132 -16.91 -4.83 -3.84
CA THR A 132 -18.12 -5.05 -4.63
C THR A 132 -17.75 -5.10 -6.10
N LEU A 133 -18.32 -6.07 -6.85
CA LEU A 133 -18.07 -6.21 -8.28
C LEU A 133 -19.14 -5.48 -9.09
N GLU A 134 -18.73 -4.88 -10.19
CA GLU A 134 -19.64 -4.32 -11.19
C GLU A 134 -20.13 -5.47 -12.09
N ILE A 135 -21.40 -5.85 -11.95
CA ILE A 135 -22.03 -6.91 -12.72
C ILE A 135 -23.37 -6.43 -13.28
N THR A 136 -23.78 -7.03 -14.43
CA THR A 136 -24.97 -6.62 -15.19
C THR A 136 -26.29 -6.80 -14.41
N ALA A 137 -26.33 -7.72 -13.44
CA ALA A 137 -27.51 -7.99 -12.63
C ALA A 137 -27.13 -8.34 -11.18
N GLY A 138 -27.54 -7.50 -10.23
CA GLY A 138 -27.29 -7.68 -8.80
C GLY A 138 -25.93 -7.12 -8.35
N SER A 139 -25.51 -7.47 -7.15
CA SER A 139 -24.20 -7.17 -6.60
C SER A 139 -23.51 -8.46 -6.18
N LYS A 140 -22.26 -8.63 -6.52
CA LYS A 140 -21.42 -9.74 -6.07
C LYS A 140 -20.23 -9.17 -5.33
N SER A 141 -19.77 -9.83 -4.29
CA SER A 141 -18.55 -9.42 -3.57
C SER A 141 -17.41 -10.36 -3.89
N TYR A 142 -16.19 -9.81 -3.85
CA TYR A 142 -14.94 -10.55 -4.00
C TYR A 142 -14.00 -10.13 -2.88
N THR A 143 -13.35 -11.09 -2.24
CA THR A 143 -12.38 -10.83 -1.18
C THR A 143 -10.99 -11.20 -1.66
N ALA A 144 -10.08 -10.25 -1.59
CA ALA A 144 -8.68 -10.48 -1.92
C ALA A 144 -7.76 -10.02 -0.79
N MET A 145 -6.59 -10.65 -0.68
CA MET A 145 -5.45 -10.11 0.04
C MET A 145 -4.80 -9.06 -0.85
N ILE A 146 -4.68 -7.84 -0.36
CA ILE A 146 -4.04 -6.73 -1.09
C ILE A 146 -2.83 -6.20 -0.33
N ILE A 147 -1.88 -5.68 -1.07
CA ILE A 147 -0.80 -4.80 -0.59
C ILE A 147 -0.92 -3.47 -1.33
N GLY A 148 -0.27 -2.42 -0.86
CA GLY A 148 -0.36 -1.14 -1.53
C GLY A 148 0.88 -0.28 -1.38
N THR A 149 1.07 0.61 -2.35
CA THR A 149 2.02 1.71 -2.26
C THR A 149 1.28 3.01 -2.47
N GLY A 150 1.59 4.02 -1.69
CA GLY A 150 0.97 5.33 -1.78
C GLY A 150 1.99 6.44 -1.92
N GLU A 151 1.55 7.54 -2.49
CA GLU A 151 2.32 8.77 -2.63
C GLU A 151 1.46 9.96 -2.24
N ARG A 152 2.06 10.93 -1.54
CA ARG A 152 1.39 12.20 -1.25
C ARG A 152 1.80 13.28 -2.23
N LEU A 153 0.78 13.85 -2.90
CA LEU A 153 0.91 14.98 -3.80
C LEU A 153 0.03 16.13 -3.28
N GLU A 154 0.62 17.12 -2.62
CA GLU A 154 -0.08 18.26 -2.01
C GLU A 154 -1.20 17.84 -1.03
N ASP A 155 -2.47 18.03 -1.42
CA ASP A 155 -3.66 17.69 -0.62
C ASP A 155 -4.27 16.31 -1.00
N VAL A 156 -3.62 15.56 -1.88
CA VAL A 156 -4.07 14.27 -2.38
C VAL A 156 -3.09 13.17 -1.97
N VAL A 157 -3.60 12.02 -1.57
CA VAL A 157 -2.86 10.76 -1.44
C VAL A 157 -3.38 9.81 -2.52
N ILE A 158 -2.47 9.32 -3.35
CA ILE A 158 -2.77 8.30 -4.35
C ILE A 158 -2.21 6.98 -3.84
N ILE A 159 -3.05 5.95 -3.75
CA ILE A 159 -2.64 4.61 -3.31
C ILE A 159 -2.96 3.63 -4.43
N ASN A 160 -1.95 2.90 -4.87
CA ASN A 160 -2.08 1.81 -5.82
C ASN A 160 -2.05 0.49 -5.03
N PHE A 161 -3.14 -0.27 -5.10
CA PHE A 161 -3.23 -1.58 -4.49
C PHE A 161 -3.00 -2.67 -5.52
N ILE A 162 -2.33 -3.74 -5.08
CA ILE A 162 -2.12 -4.97 -5.82
C ILE A 162 -2.78 -6.11 -5.05
N ALA A 163 -3.67 -6.84 -5.71
CA ALA A 163 -4.22 -8.08 -5.18
C ALA A 163 -3.15 -9.19 -5.33
N VAL A 164 -2.72 -9.77 -4.21
CA VAL A 164 -1.67 -10.80 -4.17
C VAL A 164 -2.25 -12.21 -4.05
N SER A 165 -3.47 -12.35 -3.59
CA SER A 165 -4.21 -13.60 -3.57
C SER A 165 -5.70 -13.37 -3.42
N GLY A 166 -6.50 -14.34 -3.85
CA GLY A 166 -7.95 -14.39 -3.74
C GLY A 166 -8.49 -15.50 -4.63
N GLU A 167 -9.56 -16.13 -4.20
CA GLU A 167 -10.21 -17.21 -4.93
C GLU A 167 -11.56 -16.75 -5.46
N TYR A 168 -11.88 -17.14 -6.68
CA TYR A 168 -13.15 -16.85 -7.32
C TYR A 168 -13.68 -18.10 -8.04
N ASN A 169 -14.96 -18.40 -7.85
CA ASN A 169 -15.62 -19.50 -8.56
C ASN A 169 -16.61 -18.95 -9.56
N TYR A 170 -16.46 -19.36 -10.82
CA TYR A 170 -17.34 -18.98 -11.89
C TYR A 170 -17.64 -20.20 -12.78
N LEU A 171 -18.92 -20.49 -13.01
CA LEU A 171 -19.39 -21.67 -13.75
C LEU A 171 -18.72 -22.98 -13.32
N GLY A 172 -18.59 -23.19 -11.99
CA GLY A 172 -18.00 -24.39 -11.42
C GLY A 172 -16.47 -24.47 -11.49
N ARG A 173 -15.80 -23.53 -12.13
CA ARG A 173 -14.35 -23.46 -12.26
C ARG A 173 -13.75 -22.52 -11.23
N LYS A 174 -12.59 -22.89 -10.66
CA LYS A 174 -11.82 -22.09 -9.71
C LYS A 174 -10.84 -21.19 -10.45
N TYR A 175 -10.70 -19.95 -9.98
CA TYR A 175 -9.79 -18.93 -10.51
C TYR A 175 -8.94 -18.35 -9.39
N GLU A 176 -7.72 -17.99 -9.72
CA GLU A 176 -6.77 -17.31 -8.85
C GLU A 176 -6.30 -15.99 -9.46
N VAL A 177 -5.90 -15.06 -8.60
CA VAL A 177 -5.38 -13.74 -9.03
C VAL A 177 -4.08 -13.89 -9.79
N THR A 178 -3.99 -13.25 -10.94
CA THR A 178 -2.77 -13.15 -11.74
C THR A 178 -2.26 -11.72 -11.89
N ASP A 179 -3.16 -10.73 -11.88
CA ASP A 179 -2.81 -9.31 -11.98
C ASP A 179 -3.93 -8.44 -11.38
N SER A 180 -3.63 -7.18 -11.09
CA SER A 180 -4.63 -6.22 -10.67
C SER A 180 -4.16 -4.79 -10.86
N ASN A 181 -5.12 -3.89 -11.10
CA ASN A 181 -4.90 -2.46 -11.18
C ASN A 181 -6.00 -1.77 -10.35
N ILE A 182 -5.70 -1.48 -9.08
CA ILE A 182 -6.66 -0.89 -8.14
C ILE A 182 -6.09 0.43 -7.64
N THR A 183 -6.76 1.53 -7.91
CA THR A 183 -6.31 2.87 -7.50
C THR A 183 -7.30 3.49 -6.53
N CYS A 184 -6.78 4.03 -5.44
CA CYS A 184 -7.48 4.86 -4.48
C CYS A 184 -6.94 6.27 -4.53
N VAL A 185 -7.80 7.25 -4.80
CA VAL A 185 -7.48 8.67 -4.75
C VAL A 185 -8.17 9.28 -3.54
N ALA A 186 -7.39 9.76 -2.59
CA ALA A 186 -7.86 10.32 -1.33
C ALA A 186 -7.51 11.80 -1.22
N LYS A 187 -8.51 12.65 -1.16
CA LYS A 187 -8.35 14.10 -1.02
C LYS A 187 -8.52 14.53 0.43
N SER A 188 -7.59 15.32 0.93
CA SER A 188 -7.65 15.89 2.29
C SER A 188 -8.92 16.74 2.47
N ASN A 189 -9.62 16.54 3.58
CA ASN A 189 -10.81 17.30 3.94
C ASN A 189 -10.48 18.68 4.57
N GLY A 190 -9.19 19.06 4.55
CA GLY A 190 -8.69 20.23 5.28
C GLY A 190 -8.44 19.92 6.76
N ARG A 191 -7.63 20.74 7.40
CA ARG A 191 -7.44 20.75 8.85
C ARG A 191 -8.41 21.73 9.47
#